data_768f22bb5288aee59814c532954b8906
#
_entry.id   768f22bb5288aee59814c532954b8906
#
_cell.length_a   1.000
_cell.length_b   1.000
_cell.length_c   1.000
_cell.angle_alpha   90.00
_cell.angle_beta   90.00
_cell.angle_gamma   90.00
#
_symmetry.space_group_name_H-M   'P 1'
#
loop_
_entity.id
_entity.type
_entity.pdbx_description
1 polymer ?
#
loop_
_entity_poly.entity_id
_entity_poly.type
_entity_poly.pdbx_seq_one_letter_code
_entity_poly.pdbx_strand_id
1 'polypeptide(L)'
;LPEGVHELTYYAYDYCDNFDTCTMTVTVEDKTAPIVVCDQGIIVTLTRDDEVHVYAEVFNESSYDECHIDSFLVRRMDGGAPCGFKDNFFQPFVRFCCEDAGKKVMVQLRVKDKAGNYNECMVEVEIQDKTPPIIHCPHDYSIPCSKHIDTVDLQRFGKPDYYDNCIVHMHEYVDTNLNQCGIGHLGRNFVIEDNMGRRDTCRQRIFVYPIDSLDEYDI
;
A
#
# COMPACT_ATOMS: atom_id res chain seq x y z
N LEU A 1 -2.65 19.16 -42.72
CA LEU A 1 -2.06 20.33 -42.08
C LEU A 1 -1.90 19.96 -40.58
N PRO A 2 -0.79 20.25 -39.91
CA PRO A 2 -0.66 20.10 -38.47
C PRO A 2 -1.64 21.05 -37.76
N GLU A 3 -1.83 20.85 -36.45
CA GLU A 3 -2.59 21.78 -35.62
C GLU A 3 -2.01 23.20 -35.70
N GLY A 4 -2.87 24.18 -35.67
CA GLY A 4 -2.50 25.60 -35.68
C GLY A 4 -3.19 26.41 -36.76
N VAL A 5 -2.72 27.63 -36.93
CA VAL A 5 -3.24 28.58 -37.91
C VAL A 5 -2.35 28.55 -39.15
N HIS A 6 -2.95 28.30 -40.30
CA HIS A 6 -2.28 28.19 -41.61
C HIS A 6 -2.85 29.21 -42.58
N GLU A 7 -1.98 29.83 -43.35
CA GLU A 7 -2.34 30.72 -44.43
C GLU A 7 -2.19 29.94 -45.76
N LEU A 8 -3.28 29.84 -46.51
CA LEU A 8 -3.32 29.17 -47.82
C LEU A 8 -3.50 30.24 -48.91
N THR A 9 -2.58 30.28 -49.86
CA THR A 9 -2.67 31.16 -51.01
C THR A 9 -3.00 30.38 -52.26
N TYR A 10 -4.08 30.74 -52.89
CA TYR A 10 -4.51 30.16 -54.18
C TYR A 10 -4.05 31.11 -55.29
N TYR A 11 -3.54 30.53 -56.37
CA TYR A 11 -3.15 31.19 -57.58
C TYR A 11 -4.08 30.75 -58.73
N ALA A 12 -4.74 31.69 -59.37
CA ALA A 12 -5.55 31.42 -60.55
C ALA A 12 -4.83 32.02 -61.76
N TYR A 13 -4.60 31.19 -62.82
CA TYR A 13 -3.94 31.59 -64.05
C TYR A 13 -4.90 31.55 -65.20
N ASP A 14 -4.83 32.51 -66.12
CA ASP A 14 -5.51 32.49 -67.38
C ASP A 14 -4.61 31.87 -68.49
N TYR A 15 -5.15 31.69 -69.69
CA TYR A 15 -4.38 31.14 -70.82
C TYR A 15 -3.27 32.08 -71.37
N CYS A 16 -3.17 33.29 -70.85
CA CYS A 16 -2.16 34.27 -71.23
C CYS A 16 -1.13 34.48 -70.12
N ASP A 17 -1.03 33.59 -69.15
CA ASP A 17 -0.13 33.61 -67.94
C ASP A 17 -0.39 34.77 -66.98
N ASN A 18 -1.52 35.49 -67.12
CA ASN A 18 -1.90 36.43 -66.05
C ASN A 18 -2.40 35.60 -64.83
N PHE A 19 -2.11 36.09 -63.66
CA PHE A 19 -2.56 35.42 -62.43
C PHE A 19 -3.17 36.44 -61.46
N ASP A 20 -4.04 35.89 -60.63
CA ASP A 20 -4.56 36.58 -59.45
C ASP A 20 -4.41 35.62 -58.23
N THR A 21 -4.38 36.19 -57.04
CA THR A 21 -4.16 35.45 -55.81
C THR A 21 -5.26 35.75 -54.81
N CYS A 22 -5.67 34.69 -54.11
CA CYS A 22 -6.56 34.79 -52.96
C CYS A 22 -5.93 34.04 -51.76
N THR A 23 -5.85 34.72 -50.62
CA THR A 23 -5.33 34.15 -49.39
C THR A 23 -6.46 33.95 -48.40
N MET A 24 -6.47 32.75 -47.77
CA MET A 24 -7.40 32.41 -46.71
C MET A 24 -6.67 31.86 -45.51
N THR A 25 -7.17 32.13 -44.32
CA THR A 25 -6.70 31.55 -43.08
C THR A 25 -7.50 30.27 -42.75
N VAL A 26 -6.79 29.17 -42.47
CA VAL A 26 -7.38 27.91 -42.00
C VAL A 26 -6.83 27.61 -40.63
N THR A 27 -7.73 27.43 -39.66
CA THR A 27 -7.38 26.96 -38.33
C THR A 27 -7.65 25.46 -38.24
N VAL A 28 -6.64 24.69 -37.91
CA VAL A 28 -6.73 23.25 -37.62
C VAL A 28 -6.70 23.06 -36.09
N GLU A 29 -7.78 22.51 -35.55
CA GLU A 29 -7.93 22.27 -34.13
C GLU A 29 -8.25 20.79 -33.89
N ASP A 30 -7.63 20.18 -32.88
CA ASP A 30 -8.04 18.88 -32.40
C ASP A 30 -9.24 19.04 -31.44
N LYS A 31 -10.32 18.32 -31.72
CA LYS A 31 -11.55 18.27 -30.89
C LYS A 31 -11.91 16.82 -30.51
N THR A 32 -11.01 15.89 -30.79
CA THR A 32 -11.22 14.47 -30.54
C THR A 32 -10.56 14.10 -29.19
N ALA A 33 -11.31 13.48 -28.30
CA ALA A 33 -10.73 12.99 -27.04
C ALA A 33 -9.98 11.67 -27.28
N PRO A 34 -8.92 11.40 -26.50
CA PRO A 34 -8.18 10.15 -26.57
C PRO A 34 -9.08 8.91 -26.38
N ILE A 35 -8.73 7.82 -27.04
CA ILE A 35 -9.29 6.49 -26.75
C ILE A 35 -8.50 5.92 -25.56
N VAL A 36 -9.20 5.70 -24.44
CA VAL A 36 -8.60 5.24 -23.20
C VAL A 36 -8.81 3.75 -23.03
N VAL A 37 -7.71 3.04 -22.82
CA VAL A 37 -7.70 1.60 -22.52
C VAL A 37 -6.96 1.38 -21.21
N CYS A 38 -7.71 0.96 -20.19
CA CYS A 38 -7.19 0.66 -18.86
C CYS A 38 -6.68 -0.77 -18.77
N ASP A 39 -5.55 -0.94 -18.07
CA ASP A 39 -5.11 -2.25 -17.62
C ASP A 39 -6.09 -2.82 -16.58
N GLN A 40 -6.31 -4.12 -16.61
CA GLN A 40 -7.23 -4.82 -15.72
C GLN A 40 -6.44 -5.83 -14.87
N GLY A 41 -6.87 -6.00 -13.61
CA GLY A 41 -6.26 -6.99 -12.71
C GLY A 41 -4.93 -6.55 -12.12
N ILE A 42 -4.76 -5.26 -11.90
CA ILE A 42 -3.56 -4.70 -11.27
C ILE A 42 -3.48 -5.14 -9.81
N ILE A 43 -2.33 -5.70 -9.44
CA ILE A 43 -1.99 -6.06 -8.06
C ILE A 43 -0.86 -5.18 -7.59
N VAL A 44 -1.08 -4.46 -6.50
CA VAL A 44 -0.08 -3.63 -5.83
C VAL A 44 0.35 -4.33 -4.56
N THR A 45 1.64 -4.58 -4.43
CA THR A 45 2.21 -5.18 -3.21
C THR A 45 2.83 -4.10 -2.33
N LEU A 46 2.37 -4.04 -1.09
CA LEU A 46 2.99 -3.22 -0.05
C LEU A 46 4.35 -3.81 0.31
N THR A 47 5.34 -2.96 0.41
CA THR A 47 6.71 -3.32 0.77
C THR A 47 7.02 -2.85 2.20
N ARG A 48 8.28 -2.60 2.51
CA ARG A 48 8.73 -2.22 3.86
C ARG A 48 8.18 -0.90 4.39
N ASP A 49 7.76 -0.02 3.49
CA ASP A 49 7.17 1.25 3.84
C ASP A 49 5.65 1.08 3.97
N ASP A 50 5.03 1.78 4.90
CA ASP A 50 3.59 1.72 5.16
C ASP A 50 2.75 2.25 3.99
N GLU A 51 3.40 2.83 2.97
CA GLU A 51 2.79 3.53 1.85
C GLU A 51 3.48 3.16 0.54
N VAL A 52 2.70 3.03 -0.54
CA VAL A 52 3.20 2.86 -1.91
C VAL A 52 2.56 3.87 -2.85
N HIS A 53 3.39 4.46 -3.74
CA HIS A 53 2.95 5.37 -4.80
C HIS A 53 2.87 4.61 -6.12
N VAL A 54 1.72 4.65 -6.77
CA VAL A 54 1.50 4.04 -8.09
C VAL A 54 1.17 5.14 -9.09
N TYR A 55 2.03 5.30 -10.08
CA TYR A 55 1.90 6.33 -11.11
C TYR A 55 0.81 6.00 -12.11
N ALA A 56 0.22 7.04 -12.70
CA ALA A 56 -0.92 6.93 -13.59
C ALA A 56 -0.67 6.04 -14.81
N GLU A 57 0.57 6.02 -15.32
CA GLU A 57 0.99 5.21 -16.47
C GLU A 57 0.85 3.71 -16.22
N VAL A 58 0.93 3.26 -14.96
CA VAL A 58 0.76 1.83 -14.59
C VAL A 58 -0.66 1.34 -14.90
N PHE A 59 -1.63 2.23 -14.89
CA PHE A 59 -3.04 1.90 -15.15
C PHE A 59 -3.41 1.93 -16.63
N ASN A 60 -2.49 2.36 -17.49
CA ASN A 60 -2.68 2.46 -18.92
C ASN A 60 -2.17 1.22 -19.65
N GLU A 61 -3.03 0.53 -20.42
CA GLU A 61 -2.62 -0.60 -21.24
C GLU A 61 -2.16 -0.15 -22.64
N SER A 62 -2.98 0.62 -23.34
CA SER A 62 -2.67 1.03 -24.72
C SER A 62 -3.56 2.19 -25.20
N SER A 63 -3.78 3.17 -24.33
CA SER A 63 -4.52 4.38 -24.74
C SER A 63 -3.79 5.11 -25.85
N TYR A 64 -4.54 5.65 -26.80
CA TYR A 64 -3.95 6.36 -27.92
C TYR A 64 -4.80 7.56 -28.36
N ASP A 65 -4.15 8.46 -29.07
CA ASP A 65 -4.74 9.64 -29.68
C ASP A 65 -4.04 9.94 -31.02
N GLU A 66 -4.77 10.45 -32.00
CA GLU A 66 -4.21 10.76 -33.32
C GLU A 66 -3.28 11.98 -33.28
N CYS A 67 -3.54 12.92 -32.38
CA CYS A 67 -2.80 14.18 -32.24
C CYS A 67 -1.83 14.23 -31.05
N HIS A 68 -1.59 13.13 -30.38
CA HIS A 68 -0.67 12.90 -29.26
C HIS A 68 -1.27 13.08 -27.86
N ILE A 69 -1.03 12.10 -27.02
CA ILE A 69 -1.30 12.16 -25.60
C ILE A 69 -0.32 13.15 -24.94
N ASP A 70 -0.84 14.01 -24.06
CA ASP A 70 -0.09 14.94 -23.22
C ASP A 70 0.26 14.33 -21.87
N SER A 71 -0.75 13.80 -21.17
CA SER A 71 -0.56 13.35 -19.79
C SER A 71 -1.53 12.26 -19.37
N PHE A 72 -1.06 11.46 -18.38
CA PHE A 72 -1.85 10.50 -17.63
C PHE A 72 -2.03 11.02 -16.21
N LEU A 73 -3.25 11.03 -15.73
CA LEU A 73 -3.58 11.44 -14.37
C LEU A 73 -4.50 10.40 -13.74
N VAL A 74 -4.39 10.24 -12.44
CA VAL A 74 -5.14 9.21 -11.71
C VAL A 74 -5.71 9.79 -10.41
N ARG A 75 -6.85 9.24 -9.96
CA ARG A 75 -7.39 9.52 -8.64
C ARG A 75 -8.00 8.28 -8.01
N ARG A 76 -8.02 8.21 -6.70
CA ARG A 76 -8.81 7.22 -5.97
C ARG A 76 -10.28 7.64 -5.93
N MET A 77 -11.19 6.67 -6.11
CA MET A 77 -12.63 6.96 -6.04
C MET A 77 -13.14 7.07 -4.60
N ASP A 78 -12.47 6.43 -3.64
CA ASP A 78 -12.74 6.55 -2.21
C ASP A 78 -12.04 7.78 -1.57
N GLY A 79 -11.26 8.51 -2.35
CA GLY A 79 -10.50 9.68 -1.91
C GLY A 79 -9.32 9.38 -0.99
N GLY A 80 -8.96 8.11 -0.78
CA GLY A 80 -7.86 7.70 0.10
C GLY A 80 -8.20 7.81 1.60
N ALA A 81 -9.48 7.88 1.95
CA ALA A 81 -9.93 8.11 3.31
C ALA A 81 -9.42 7.08 4.36
N PRO A 82 -9.33 5.77 4.07
CA PRO A 82 -8.80 4.81 5.03
C PRO A 82 -7.37 5.12 5.48
N CYS A 83 -6.54 5.62 4.58
CA CYS A 83 -5.13 5.95 4.82
C CYS A 83 -4.91 7.42 5.25
N GLY A 84 -5.97 8.21 5.41
CA GLY A 84 -5.85 9.64 5.71
C GLY A 84 -5.36 10.50 4.54
N PHE A 85 -5.30 9.95 3.32
CA PHE A 85 -4.91 10.68 2.12
C PHE A 85 -6.05 11.59 1.63
N LYS A 86 -5.70 12.53 0.75
CA LYS A 86 -6.64 13.39 0.03
C LYS A 86 -6.46 13.20 -1.48
N ASP A 87 -6.66 11.97 -1.96
CA ASP A 87 -6.42 11.56 -3.34
C ASP A 87 -7.70 11.56 -4.19
N ASN A 88 -8.62 12.48 -3.91
CA ASN A 88 -9.89 12.66 -4.60
C ASN A 88 -9.82 13.55 -5.85
N PHE A 89 -8.66 14.06 -6.19
CA PHE A 89 -8.41 14.86 -7.39
C PHE A 89 -7.41 14.15 -8.32
N PHE A 90 -7.46 14.49 -9.59
CA PHE A 90 -6.55 13.92 -10.58
C PHE A 90 -5.12 14.45 -10.39
N GLN A 91 -4.17 13.52 -10.23
CA GLN A 91 -2.76 13.77 -9.97
C GLN A 91 -1.91 12.68 -10.65
N PRO A 92 -0.57 12.83 -10.75
CA PRO A 92 0.27 11.88 -11.47
C PRO A 92 0.35 10.47 -10.85
N PHE A 93 -0.02 10.31 -9.58
CA PHE A 93 0.02 9.04 -8.88
C PHE A 93 -1.10 8.95 -7.84
N VAL A 94 -1.41 7.75 -7.40
CA VAL A 94 -2.24 7.47 -6.22
C VAL A 94 -1.42 6.71 -5.18
N ARG A 95 -1.87 6.80 -3.92
CA ARG A 95 -1.21 6.16 -2.78
C ARG A 95 -2.08 5.04 -2.23
N PHE A 96 -1.41 3.98 -1.77
CA PHE A 96 -2.02 2.88 -1.03
C PHE A 96 -1.25 2.66 0.26
N CYS A 97 -1.94 2.20 1.30
CA CYS A 97 -1.37 1.97 2.63
C CYS A 97 -1.82 0.62 3.21
N CYS A 98 -1.37 0.35 4.42
CA CYS A 98 -1.70 -0.89 5.12
C CYS A 98 -3.20 -1.10 5.38
N GLU A 99 -3.98 -0.04 5.56
CA GLU A 99 -5.43 -0.16 5.70
C GLU A 99 -6.14 -0.62 4.42
N ASP A 100 -5.46 -0.52 3.28
CA ASP A 100 -5.95 -1.05 2.00
C ASP A 100 -5.62 -2.54 1.81
N ALA A 101 -4.69 -3.10 2.58
CA ALA A 101 -4.25 -4.50 2.43
C ALA A 101 -5.43 -5.48 2.48
N GLY A 102 -5.47 -6.40 1.54
CA GLY A 102 -6.55 -7.38 1.37
C GLY A 102 -7.83 -6.81 0.76
N LYS A 103 -7.83 -5.55 0.34
CA LYS A 103 -8.99 -4.89 -0.26
C LYS A 103 -8.77 -4.64 -1.76
N LYS A 104 -9.88 -4.36 -2.43
CA LYS A 104 -9.94 -3.88 -3.80
C LYS A 104 -10.34 -2.40 -3.80
N VAL A 105 -9.51 -1.58 -4.39
CA VAL A 105 -9.69 -0.12 -4.44
C VAL A 105 -9.96 0.30 -5.88
N MET A 106 -11.02 1.07 -6.09
CA MET A 106 -11.33 1.64 -7.40
C MET A 106 -10.53 2.91 -7.65
N VAL A 107 -9.87 2.94 -8.80
CA VAL A 107 -9.05 4.05 -9.28
C VAL A 107 -9.60 4.52 -10.63
N GLN A 108 -9.58 5.81 -10.90
CA GLN A 108 -9.98 6.38 -12.17
C GLN A 108 -8.76 6.98 -12.86
N LEU A 109 -8.47 6.47 -14.06
CA LEU A 109 -7.44 6.99 -14.95
C LEU A 109 -8.07 8.03 -15.88
N ARG A 110 -7.39 9.17 -16.05
CA ARG A 110 -7.69 10.19 -17.07
C ARG A 110 -6.51 10.29 -18.03
N VAL A 111 -6.78 10.21 -19.30
CA VAL A 111 -5.83 10.45 -20.38
C VAL A 111 -6.20 11.75 -21.06
N LYS A 112 -5.24 12.66 -21.18
CA LYS A 112 -5.42 13.99 -21.76
C LYS A 112 -4.49 14.16 -22.96
N ASP A 113 -5.00 14.76 -24.04
CA ASP A 113 -4.24 15.18 -25.20
C ASP A 113 -3.65 16.59 -25.04
N LYS A 114 -2.86 17.03 -26.02
CA LYS A 114 -2.27 18.37 -26.04
C LYS A 114 -3.28 19.50 -26.27
N ALA A 115 -4.40 19.22 -26.93
CA ALA A 115 -5.47 20.18 -27.16
C ALA A 115 -6.35 20.40 -25.91
N GLY A 116 -6.22 19.54 -24.90
CA GLY A 116 -6.95 19.61 -23.63
C GLY A 116 -8.19 18.74 -23.59
N ASN A 117 -8.49 17.94 -24.66
CA ASN A 117 -9.54 16.95 -24.59
C ASN A 117 -9.08 15.79 -23.71
N TYR A 118 -10.01 15.10 -23.07
CA TYR A 118 -9.69 13.97 -22.21
C TYR A 118 -10.80 12.92 -22.20
N ASN A 119 -10.43 11.72 -21.81
CA ASN A 119 -11.36 10.63 -21.54
C ASN A 119 -10.85 9.83 -20.34
N GLU A 120 -11.72 8.98 -19.76
CA GLU A 120 -11.49 8.33 -18.48
C GLU A 120 -11.91 6.86 -18.53
N CYS A 121 -11.23 6.03 -17.72
CA CYS A 121 -11.64 4.67 -17.41
C CYS A 121 -11.42 4.35 -15.94
N MET A 122 -12.00 3.24 -15.48
CA MET A 122 -11.91 2.79 -14.08
C MET A 122 -11.18 1.46 -14.01
N VAL A 123 -10.32 1.33 -13.00
CA VAL A 123 -9.51 0.14 -12.72
C VAL A 123 -9.75 -0.30 -11.28
N GLU A 124 -10.00 -1.58 -11.09
CA GLU A 124 -9.98 -2.20 -9.78
C GLU A 124 -8.56 -2.66 -9.46
N VAL A 125 -8.00 -2.16 -8.36
CA VAL A 125 -6.65 -2.47 -7.89
C VAL A 125 -6.74 -3.33 -6.65
N GLU A 126 -6.11 -4.49 -6.66
CA GLU A 126 -5.99 -5.36 -5.50
C GLU A 126 -4.72 -5.02 -4.72
N ILE A 127 -4.87 -4.72 -3.43
CA ILE A 127 -3.74 -4.36 -2.56
C ILE A 127 -3.36 -5.57 -1.71
N GLN A 128 -2.10 -5.99 -1.82
CA GLN A 128 -1.58 -7.15 -1.10
C GLN A 128 -0.40 -6.76 -0.22
N ASP A 129 -0.45 -7.18 1.03
CA ASP A 129 0.74 -7.28 1.86
C ASP A 129 1.27 -8.71 1.78
N LYS A 130 2.56 -8.86 1.43
CA LYS A 130 3.25 -10.17 1.31
C LYS A 130 4.36 -10.34 2.35
N THR A 131 4.62 -9.36 3.17
CA THR A 131 5.63 -9.43 4.23
C THR A 131 5.03 -10.14 5.45
N PRO A 132 5.58 -11.27 5.90
CA PRO A 132 5.10 -11.90 7.12
C PRO A 132 5.61 -11.14 8.35
N PRO A 133 4.83 -11.10 9.45
CA PRO A 133 5.29 -10.56 10.71
C PRO A 133 6.39 -11.44 11.31
N ILE A 134 7.29 -10.83 12.09
CA ILE A 134 8.40 -11.50 12.77
C ILE A 134 8.35 -11.15 14.26
N ILE A 135 8.46 -12.14 15.15
CA ILE A 135 8.48 -11.95 16.59
C ILE A 135 9.74 -12.53 17.23
N HIS A 136 10.32 -11.78 18.16
CA HIS A 136 11.43 -12.21 19.00
C HIS A 136 10.97 -12.26 20.45
N CYS A 137 11.07 -13.44 21.07
CA CYS A 137 10.73 -13.61 22.46
C CYS A 137 11.74 -12.93 23.40
N PRO A 138 11.30 -12.46 24.56
CA PRO A 138 12.20 -12.13 25.64
C PRO A 138 12.93 -13.40 26.12
N HIS A 139 14.08 -13.20 26.76
CA HIS A 139 14.90 -14.29 27.30
C HIS A 139 14.15 -15.13 28.33
N ASP A 140 14.48 -16.41 28.42
CA ASP A 140 14.01 -17.29 29.49
C ASP A 140 14.55 -16.81 30.86
N TYR A 141 13.77 -17.01 31.91
CA TYR A 141 14.13 -16.67 33.27
C TYR A 141 14.10 -17.89 34.18
N SER A 142 14.92 -17.81 35.28
CA SER A 142 14.88 -18.76 36.36
C SER A 142 14.71 -18.02 37.69
N ILE A 143 13.75 -18.45 38.48
CA ILE A 143 13.42 -17.84 39.77
C ILE A 143 13.29 -18.89 40.88
N PRO A 144 13.64 -18.59 42.14
CA PRO A 144 13.44 -19.51 43.24
C PRO A 144 11.97 -19.59 43.68
N CYS A 145 11.53 -20.75 44.16
CA CYS A 145 10.14 -21.01 44.59
C CYS A 145 9.69 -20.19 45.82
N SER A 146 10.60 -19.46 46.50
CA SER A 146 10.26 -18.55 47.59
C SER A 146 9.44 -17.33 47.19
N LYS A 147 9.40 -17.02 45.89
CA LYS A 147 8.62 -15.90 45.38
C LYS A 147 7.33 -16.40 44.76
N HIS A 148 6.22 -16.01 45.35
CA HIS A 148 4.91 -16.26 44.73
C HIS A 148 4.87 -15.66 43.33
N ILE A 149 4.64 -16.53 42.32
CA ILE A 149 4.49 -16.06 40.94
C ILE A 149 3.04 -15.64 40.78
N ASP A 150 2.84 -14.33 40.78
CA ASP A 150 1.57 -13.79 40.33
C ASP A 150 1.54 -13.79 38.80
N THR A 151 0.61 -14.55 38.22
CA THR A 151 0.40 -14.61 36.78
C THR A 151 -0.06 -13.27 36.20
N VAL A 152 -0.47 -12.32 37.05
CA VAL A 152 -0.88 -10.97 36.65
C VAL A 152 0.34 -10.08 36.34
N ASP A 153 1.52 -10.36 36.90
CA ASP A 153 2.72 -9.51 36.75
C ASP A 153 3.84 -10.18 35.90
N LEU A 154 3.47 -10.94 34.90
CA LEU A 154 4.46 -11.59 34.02
C LEU A 154 5.21 -10.61 33.12
N GLN A 155 4.73 -9.39 32.95
CA GLN A 155 5.40 -8.36 32.17
C GLN A 155 6.78 -7.94 32.68
N ARG A 156 7.06 -8.18 33.97
CA ARG A 156 8.38 -7.96 34.58
C ARG A 156 9.49 -8.82 33.98
N PHE A 157 9.14 -9.93 33.33
CA PHE A 157 10.05 -10.83 32.62
C PHE A 157 10.34 -10.42 31.18
N GLY A 158 9.96 -9.21 30.82
CA GLY A 158 10.17 -8.64 29.50
C GLY A 158 8.92 -8.75 28.60
N LYS A 159 9.02 -8.06 27.46
CA LYS A 159 8.02 -8.08 26.39
C LYS A 159 8.67 -8.62 25.13
N PRO A 160 7.92 -9.28 24.25
CA PRO A 160 8.44 -9.65 22.94
C PRO A 160 8.67 -8.40 22.11
N ASP A 161 9.65 -8.49 21.22
CA ASP A 161 9.91 -7.51 20.19
C ASP A 161 9.39 -8.06 18.87
N TYR A 162 8.68 -7.25 18.10
CA TYR A 162 8.11 -7.71 16.82
C TYR A 162 8.14 -6.62 15.78
N TYR A 163 8.18 -7.05 14.55
CA TYR A 163 8.23 -6.18 13.39
C TYR A 163 7.32 -6.71 12.27
N ASP A 164 6.64 -5.77 11.62
CA ASP A 164 5.93 -5.95 10.36
C ASP A 164 5.92 -4.60 9.61
N ASN A 165 5.66 -4.61 8.31
CA ASN A 165 5.43 -3.39 7.54
C ASN A 165 4.02 -2.84 7.72
N CYS A 166 3.08 -3.65 8.20
CA CYS A 166 1.69 -3.26 8.44
C CYS A 166 1.26 -3.48 9.90
N ILE A 167 -0.02 -3.35 10.17
CA ILE A 167 -0.58 -3.49 11.52
C ILE A 167 -0.56 -4.95 11.94
N VAL A 168 -0.04 -5.21 13.14
CA VAL A 168 0.02 -6.53 13.75
C VAL A 168 -0.83 -6.57 15.01
N HIS A 169 -1.60 -7.64 15.16
CA HIS A 169 -2.31 -7.96 16.38
C HIS A 169 -1.53 -9.00 17.19
N MET A 170 -1.22 -8.69 18.45
CA MET A 170 -0.51 -9.59 19.35
C MET A 170 -1.46 -10.18 20.38
N HIS A 171 -1.38 -11.50 20.56
CA HIS A 171 -2.05 -12.26 21.60
C HIS A 171 -1.02 -12.97 22.47
N GLU A 172 -1.22 -12.91 23.78
CA GLU A 172 -0.43 -13.63 24.77
C GLU A 172 -1.31 -14.63 25.52
N TYR A 173 -0.85 -15.87 25.68
CA TYR A 173 -1.46 -16.83 26.56
C TYR A 173 -0.40 -17.58 27.38
N VAL A 174 -0.77 -17.96 28.60
CA VAL A 174 0.15 -18.58 29.56
C VAL A 174 -0.27 -20.02 29.82
N ASP A 175 0.68 -20.92 29.69
CA ASP A 175 0.52 -22.30 30.18
C ASP A 175 1.38 -22.51 31.44
N THR A 176 0.95 -23.38 32.33
CA THR A 176 1.63 -23.65 33.60
C THR A 176 1.86 -25.15 33.73
N ASN A 177 3.10 -25.51 34.09
CA ASN A 177 3.47 -26.88 34.43
C ASN A 177 4.25 -26.83 35.73
N LEU A 178 3.52 -26.61 36.83
CA LEU A 178 4.07 -26.52 38.19
C LEU A 178 3.54 -27.69 39.03
N ASN A 179 4.39 -28.28 39.83
CA ASN A 179 3.99 -29.32 40.80
C ASN A 179 3.29 -28.69 42.03
N GLN A 180 2.89 -29.52 42.99
CA GLN A 180 2.23 -29.06 44.22
C GLN A 180 3.08 -28.11 45.08
N CYS A 181 4.40 -28.10 44.92
CA CYS A 181 5.32 -27.19 45.60
C CYS A 181 5.60 -25.92 44.76
N GLY A 182 4.90 -25.71 43.66
CA GLY A 182 5.12 -24.58 42.76
C GLY A 182 6.41 -24.65 41.95
N ILE A 183 7.07 -25.81 41.88
CA ILE A 183 8.31 -26.04 41.12
C ILE A 183 7.98 -26.55 39.73
N GLY A 184 8.65 -26.03 38.70
CA GLY A 184 8.44 -26.44 37.33
C GLY A 184 8.68 -25.29 36.36
N HIS A 185 7.77 -25.02 35.44
CA HIS A 185 7.88 -23.88 34.54
C HIS A 185 6.53 -23.30 34.14
N LEU A 186 6.57 -22.02 33.81
CA LEU A 186 5.50 -21.29 33.13
C LEU A 186 5.96 -21.03 31.68
N GLY A 187 5.06 -21.23 30.71
CA GLY A 187 5.29 -20.85 29.33
C GLY A 187 4.43 -19.64 28.97
N ARG A 188 5.07 -18.55 28.55
CA ARG A 188 4.38 -17.43 27.92
C ARG A 188 4.48 -17.60 26.41
N ASN A 189 3.34 -17.77 25.77
CA ASN A 189 3.25 -17.99 24.35
C ASN A 189 2.71 -16.70 23.70
N PHE A 190 3.46 -16.16 22.77
CA PHE A 190 3.09 -14.96 22.03
C PHE A 190 2.77 -15.36 20.60
N VAL A 191 1.67 -14.84 20.09
CA VAL A 191 1.22 -15.02 18.69
C VAL A 191 1.00 -13.64 18.14
N ILE A 192 1.61 -13.35 17.01
CA ILE A 192 1.33 -12.14 16.23
C ILE A 192 0.65 -12.53 14.93
N GLU A 193 -0.28 -11.69 14.47
CA GLU A 193 -1.03 -11.89 13.23
C GLU A 193 -1.15 -10.55 12.49
N ASP A 194 -0.86 -10.56 11.19
CA ASP A 194 -1.05 -9.41 10.33
C ASP A 194 -2.47 -9.30 9.77
N ASN A 195 -2.74 -8.23 9.01
CA ASN A 195 -4.04 -8.01 8.37
C ASN A 195 -4.40 -9.05 7.29
N MET A 196 -3.43 -9.83 6.81
CA MET A 196 -3.62 -10.90 5.83
C MET A 196 -3.79 -12.29 6.48
N GLY A 197 -3.76 -12.35 7.83
CA GLY A 197 -3.90 -13.58 8.60
C GLY A 197 -2.62 -14.41 8.68
N ARG A 198 -1.47 -13.85 8.30
CA ARG A 198 -0.18 -14.52 8.48
C ARG A 198 0.29 -14.35 9.91
N ARG A 199 0.96 -15.38 10.42
CA ARG A 199 1.29 -15.48 11.85
C ARG A 199 2.74 -15.83 12.06
N ASP A 200 3.28 -15.31 13.16
CA ASP A 200 4.50 -15.81 13.77
C ASP A 200 4.30 -15.99 15.28
N THR A 201 5.06 -16.87 15.87
CA THR A 201 4.89 -17.26 17.28
C THR A 201 6.22 -17.44 17.96
N CYS A 202 6.27 -17.06 19.24
CA CYS A 202 7.41 -17.38 20.04
C CYS A 202 7.01 -17.75 21.50
N ARG A 203 7.91 -18.39 22.21
CA ARG A 203 7.66 -18.87 23.57
C ARG A 203 8.82 -18.50 24.52
N GLN A 204 8.49 -17.80 25.61
CA GLN A 204 9.36 -17.58 26.74
C GLN A 204 9.06 -18.61 27.82
N ARG A 205 10.09 -19.16 28.50
CA ARG A 205 9.95 -20.05 29.64
C ARG A 205 10.46 -19.33 30.91
N ILE A 206 9.69 -19.51 31.99
CA ILE A 206 10.07 -19.06 33.33
C ILE A 206 10.17 -20.29 34.19
N PHE A 207 11.39 -20.70 34.54
CA PHE A 207 11.68 -21.87 35.37
C PHE A 207 11.61 -21.49 36.81
N VAL A 208 10.92 -22.32 37.64
CA VAL A 208 10.83 -22.20 39.06
C VAL A 208 11.59 -23.36 39.67
N TYR A 209 12.67 -23.06 40.39
CA TYR A 209 13.54 -24.06 41.00
C TYR A 209 13.42 -24.09 42.54
N PRO A 210 13.71 -25.25 43.20
CA PRO A 210 13.69 -25.34 44.64
C PRO A 210 14.83 -24.51 45.26
N ILE A 211 14.64 -24.07 46.48
CA ILE A 211 15.70 -23.49 47.29
C ILE A 211 16.37 -24.62 48.07
N ASP A 212 17.68 -24.80 47.87
CA ASP A 212 18.45 -25.92 48.44
C ASP A 212 18.72 -25.79 49.93
N SER A 213 18.53 -24.61 50.55
CA SER A 213 18.61 -24.37 51.98
C SER A 213 17.67 -23.24 52.41
N LEU A 214 16.89 -23.50 53.46
CA LEU A 214 16.27 -22.44 54.24
C LEU A 214 17.39 -21.88 55.10
N ASP A 215 17.93 -20.69 54.77
CA ASP A 215 18.80 -20.01 55.70
C ASP A 215 18.00 -19.62 56.95
N GLU A 216 18.65 -19.77 58.12
CA GLU A 216 18.11 -19.65 59.50
C GLU A 216 17.45 -18.26 59.79
N TYR A 217 17.36 -17.38 58.78
CA TYR A 217 16.82 -16.01 58.88
C TYR A 217 15.41 -15.85 58.25
N ASP A 218 14.81 -16.92 57.67
CA ASP A 218 13.50 -16.87 57.05
C ASP A 218 12.35 -17.43 57.90
N ILE A 219 12.53 -17.46 59.26
CA ILE A 219 11.48 -17.85 60.23
C ILE A 219 11.00 -16.61 61.00
#